data_10ec9bc7b0f9c790ac170a45d647a70d
#
_entry.id   10ec9bc7b0f9c790ac170a45d647a70d
#
_cell.length_a   1.000
_cell.length_b   1.000
_cell.length_c   1.000
_cell.angle_alpha   90.00
_cell.angle_beta   90.00
_cell.angle_gamma   90.00
#
_symmetry.space_group_name_H-M   'P 1'
#
loop_
_entity.id
_entity.type
_entity.pdbx_description
1 polymer ?
#
loop_
_entity_poly.entity_id
_entity_poly.type
_entity_poly.pdbx_seq_one_letter_code
_entity_poly.pdbx_strand_id
1 'polypeptide(L)'
;MTTRQSLRADYVAIAVGAGSLALILGALGFQYLGGLQPCEMCHWQRWPHIAAAIVGVLGGGLLPRRYGVPVVMATILLVATSGLIGLYQTGMQYHLLPGPTACTVDHPYILGSNMPVEARCDMPVYILGLLFPAWNAIFSFLIAGGAIFALGRPDAPQA
;
A
#
# COMPACT_ATOMS: atom_id res chain seq x y z
N MET A 1 21.27 -21.33 -3.13
CA MET A 1 20.13 -20.73 -3.80
C MET A 1 20.32 -20.93 -5.30
N THR A 2 19.36 -21.51 -6.01
CA THR A 2 19.47 -21.73 -7.45
C THR A 2 19.25 -20.42 -8.21
N THR A 3 19.87 -20.26 -9.38
CA THR A 3 19.70 -19.08 -10.26
C THR A 3 18.22 -18.84 -10.60
N ARG A 4 17.40 -19.87 -10.68
CA ARG A 4 15.96 -19.82 -10.94
C ARG A 4 15.17 -19.18 -9.78
N GLN A 5 15.52 -19.52 -8.55
CA GLN A 5 14.87 -18.93 -7.36
C GLN A 5 15.13 -17.43 -7.24
N SER A 6 16.37 -17.00 -7.56
CA SER A 6 16.68 -15.56 -7.54
C SER A 6 15.97 -14.80 -8.64
N LEU A 7 15.89 -15.36 -9.87
CA LEU A 7 15.10 -14.76 -10.96
C LEU A 7 13.63 -14.62 -10.59
N ARG A 8 13.02 -15.66 -9.98
CA ARG A 8 11.63 -15.61 -9.53
C ARG A 8 11.43 -14.50 -8.49
N ALA A 9 12.35 -14.38 -7.53
CA ALA A 9 12.29 -13.34 -6.51
C ALA A 9 12.32 -11.93 -7.12
N ASP A 10 13.19 -11.68 -8.11
CA ASP A 10 13.28 -10.40 -8.81
C ASP A 10 11.98 -10.06 -9.54
N TYR A 11 11.41 -11.01 -10.30
CA TYR A 11 10.14 -10.80 -11.00
C TYR A 11 8.96 -10.56 -10.03
N VAL A 12 8.90 -11.30 -8.93
CA VAL A 12 7.87 -11.09 -7.89
C VAL A 12 8.04 -9.72 -7.24
N ALA A 13 9.26 -9.29 -6.93
CA ALA A 13 9.52 -7.96 -6.38
C ALA A 13 9.05 -6.86 -7.33
N ILE A 14 9.37 -6.96 -8.62
CA ILE A 14 8.92 -6.02 -9.65
C ILE A 14 7.39 -6.01 -9.75
N ALA A 15 6.74 -7.16 -9.73
CA ALA A 15 5.28 -7.25 -9.82
C ALA A 15 4.59 -6.62 -8.60
N VAL A 16 5.11 -6.85 -7.38
CA VAL A 16 4.61 -6.21 -6.15
C VAL A 16 4.83 -4.70 -6.18
N GLY A 17 6.01 -4.26 -6.62
CA GLY A 17 6.33 -2.84 -6.78
C GLY A 17 5.41 -2.15 -7.80
N ALA A 18 5.17 -2.79 -8.95
CA ALA A 18 4.24 -2.28 -9.97
C ALA A 18 2.79 -2.24 -9.47
N GLY A 19 2.35 -3.25 -8.72
CA GLY A 19 1.03 -3.25 -8.06
C GLY A 19 0.90 -2.09 -7.06
N SER A 20 1.94 -1.84 -6.26
CA SER A 20 1.99 -0.70 -5.33
C SER A 20 1.93 0.63 -6.06
N LEU A 21 2.65 0.77 -7.18
CA LEU A 21 2.58 1.97 -8.02
C LEU A 21 1.17 2.19 -8.57
N ALA A 22 0.51 1.14 -9.04
CA ALA A 22 -0.86 1.23 -9.53
C ALA A 22 -1.84 1.70 -8.44
N LEU A 23 -1.69 1.22 -7.19
CA LEU A 23 -2.51 1.68 -6.06
C LEU A 23 -2.27 3.16 -5.74
N ILE A 24 -1.02 3.63 -5.79
CA ILE A 24 -0.70 5.06 -5.61
C ILE A 24 -1.32 5.89 -6.71
N LEU A 25 -1.18 5.48 -7.98
CA LEU A 25 -1.77 6.21 -9.11
C LEU A 25 -3.30 6.24 -9.01
N GLY A 26 -3.93 5.15 -8.58
CA GLY A 26 -5.37 5.10 -8.29
C GLY A 26 -5.76 6.09 -7.18
N ALA A 27 -5.02 6.11 -6.07
CA ALA A 27 -5.27 7.05 -4.97
C ALA A 27 -5.10 8.52 -5.39
N LEU A 28 -4.11 8.82 -6.22
CA LEU A 28 -3.92 10.16 -6.80
C LEU A 28 -5.04 10.50 -7.79
N GLY A 29 -5.52 9.54 -8.57
CA GLY A 29 -6.67 9.69 -9.44
C GLY A 29 -7.93 10.08 -8.66
N PHE A 30 -8.24 9.39 -7.56
CA PHE A 30 -9.36 9.76 -6.68
C PHE A 30 -9.18 11.15 -6.06
N GLN A 31 -7.96 11.53 -5.70
CA GLN A 31 -7.69 12.84 -5.14
C GLN A 31 -7.84 13.97 -6.16
N TYR A 32 -7.18 13.88 -7.31
CA TYR A 32 -7.10 14.99 -8.26
C TYR A 32 -8.24 15.01 -9.29
N LEU A 33 -8.72 13.83 -9.70
CA LEU A 33 -9.85 13.72 -10.65
C LEU A 33 -11.18 13.55 -9.93
N GLY A 34 -11.20 12.83 -8.80
CA GLY A 34 -12.39 12.59 -8.00
C GLY A 34 -12.66 13.64 -6.92
N GLY A 35 -11.72 14.57 -6.66
CA GLY A 35 -11.87 15.61 -5.64
C GLY A 35 -11.84 15.12 -4.19
N LEU A 36 -11.46 13.85 -3.95
CA LEU A 36 -11.40 13.28 -2.60
C LEU A 36 -10.16 13.78 -1.86
N GLN A 37 -10.35 14.60 -0.84
CA GLN A 37 -9.25 15.08 0.00
C GLN A 37 -8.69 13.95 0.85
N PRO A 38 -7.35 13.73 0.83
CA PRO A 38 -6.74 12.70 1.65
C PRO A 38 -6.72 13.13 3.12
N CYS A 39 -6.91 12.17 4.02
CA CYS A 39 -6.68 12.34 5.46
C CYS A 39 -5.24 12.01 5.83
N GLU A 40 -4.82 12.32 7.06
CA GLU A 40 -3.48 12.00 7.58
C GLU A 40 -3.14 10.50 7.44
N MET A 41 -4.05 9.60 7.84
CA MET A 41 -3.82 8.15 7.68
C MET A 41 -3.80 7.70 6.23
N CYS A 42 -4.49 8.40 5.32
CA CYS A 42 -4.38 8.15 3.90
C CYS A 42 -2.95 8.41 3.39
N HIS A 43 -2.28 9.44 3.91
CA HIS A 43 -0.86 9.70 3.63
C HIS A 43 0.03 8.61 4.21
N TRP A 44 -0.23 8.14 5.44
CA TRP A 44 0.53 7.05 6.06
C TRP A 44 0.45 5.75 5.26
N GLN A 45 -0.67 5.45 4.63
CA GLN A 45 -0.81 4.29 3.73
C GLN A 45 -0.03 4.44 2.42
N ARG A 46 0.13 5.67 1.92
CA ARG A 46 0.85 5.94 0.66
C ARG A 46 2.35 5.73 0.79
N TRP A 47 2.96 6.13 1.91
CA TRP A 47 4.41 6.02 2.10
C TRP A 47 4.96 4.61 1.95
N PRO A 48 4.39 3.58 2.59
CA PRO A 48 4.83 2.20 2.37
C PRO A 48 4.66 1.74 0.91
N HIS A 49 3.59 2.14 0.22
CA HIS A 49 3.41 1.82 -1.19
C HIS A 49 4.44 2.51 -2.10
N ILE A 50 4.77 3.77 -1.83
CA ILE A 50 5.82 4.49 -2.56
C ILE A 50 7.16 3.78 -2.37
N ALA A 51 7.51 3.45 -1.11
CA ALA A 51 8.72 2.70 -0.81
C ALA A 51 8.72 1.31 -1.48
N ALA A 52 7.60 0.59 -1.45
CA ALA A 52 7.45 -0.70 -2.11
C ALA A 52 7.60 -0.61 -3.63
N ALA A 53 7.07 0.44 -4.26
CA ALA A 53 7.22 0.68 -5.69
C ALA A 53 8.70 0.92 -6.06
N ILE A 54 9.39 1.75 -5.30
CA ILE A 54 10.82 2.04 -5.53
C ILE A 54 11.67 0.80 -5.30
N VAL A 55 11.55 0.17 -4.13
CA VAL A 55 12.36 -1.00 -3.75
C VAL A 55 12.05 -2.19 -4.66
N GLY A 56 10.79 -2.44 -4.98
CA GLY A 56 10.39 -3.57 -5.82
C GLY A 56 10.82 -3.43 -7.26
N VAL A 57 10.54 -2.27 -7.88
CA VAL A 57 10.87 -2.06 -9.30
C VAL A 57 12.36 -1.85 -9.50
N LEU A 58 12.98 -0.93 -8.75
CA LEU A 58 14.40 -0.63 -8.94
C LEU A 58 15.28 -1.73 -8.31
N GLY A 59 14.91 -2.23 -7.13
CA GLY A 59 15.66 -3.30 -6.47
C GLY A 59 15.63 -4.61 -7.25
N GLY A 60 14.45 -5.03 -7.71
CA GLY A 60 14.31 -6.25 -8.53
C GLY A 60 14.88 -6.10 -9.95
N GLY A 61 14.92 -4.87 -10.50
CA GLY A 61 15.41 -4.63 -11.85
C GLY A 61 16.91 -4.33 -11.95
N LEU A 62 17.50 -3.66 -10.98
CA LEU A 62 18.85 -3.11 -11.07
C LEU A 62 19.87 -3.77 -10.14
N LEU A 63 19.42 -4.35 -9.02
CA LEU A 63 20.35 -4.96 -8.07
C LEU A 63 20.82 -6.35 -8.55
N PRO A 64 22.04 -6.75 -8.17
CA PRO A 64 22.51 -8.11 -8.42
C PRO A 64 21.56 -9.15 -7.81
N ARG A 65 21.31 -10.25 -8.52
CA ARG A 65 20.38 -11.34 -8.16
C ARG A 65 20.53 -11.91 -6.75
N ARG A 66 21.73 -11.79 -6.16
CA ARG A 66 21.97 -12.20 -4.76
C ARG A 66 21.07 -11.44 -3.75
N TYR A 67 20.57 -10.26 -4.13
CA TYR A 67 19.67 -9.43 -3.32
C TYR A 67 18.19 -9.66 -3.61
N GLY A 68 17.81 -10.50 -4.58
CA GLY A 68 16.42 -10.71 -4.99
C GLY A 68 15.50 -11.11 -3.82
N VAL A 69 15.95 -12.04 -2.95
CA VAL A 69 15.14 -12.45 -1.80
C VAL A 69 14.98 -11.35 -0.76
N PRO A 70 16.02 -10.68 -0.24
CA PRO A 70 15.83 -9.56 0.67
C PRO A 70 14.99 -8.43 0.06
N VAL A 71 15.13 -8.14 -1.24
CA VAL A 71 14.33 -7.12 -1.93
C VAL A 71 12.85 -7.50 -1.94
N VAL A 72 12.50 -8.72 -2.37
CA VAL A 72 11.09 -9.14 -2.41
C VAL A 72 10.48 -9.21 -1.01
N MET A 73 11.20 -9.67 -0.01
CA MET A 73 10.72 -9.69 1.37
C MET A 73 10.48 -8.29 1.91
N ALA A 74 11.40 -7.36 1.68
CA ALA A 74 11.21 -5.95 2.06
C ALA A 74 9.97 -5.35 1.38
N THR A 75 9.79 -5.62 0.09
CA THR A 75 8.65 -5.11 -0.68
C THR A 75 7.31 -5.67 -0.15
N ILE A 76 7.26 -6.98 0.16
CA ILE A 76 6.08 -7.62 0.75
C ILE A 76 5.75 -7.01 2.12
N LEU A 77 6.75 -6.81 2.99
CA LEU A 77 6.55 -6.19 4.31
C LEU A 77 6.02 -4.76 4.21
N LEU A 78 6.54 -3.97 3.28
CA LEU A 78 6.06 -2.60 3.04
C LEU A 78 4.59 -2.59 2.62
N VAL A 79 4.21 -3.44 1.66
CA VAL A 79 2.81 -3.54 1.22
C VAL A 79 1.90 -4.03 2.34
N ALA A 80 2.31 -5.05 3.10
CA ALA A 80 1.56 -5.54 4.26
C ALA A 80 1.38 -4.45 5.33
N THR A 81 2.39 -3.62 5.57
CA THR A 81 2.30 -2.47 6.50
C THR A 81 1.22 -1.49 6.04
N SER A 82 1.17 -1.13 4.75
CA SER A 82 0.09 -0.28 4.23
C SER A 82 -1.28 -0.92 4.43
N GLY A 83 -1.40 -2.22 4.17
CA GLY A 83 -2.63 -2.98 4.40
C GLY A 83 -3.09 -2.96 5.87
N LEU A 84 -2.16 -3.10 6.81
CA LEU A 84 -2.45 -3.02 8.25
C LEU A 84 -2.93 -1.63 8.67
N ILE A 85 -2.32 -0.56 8.14
CA ILE A 85 -2.77 0.82 8.38
C ILE A 85 -4.20 1.00 7.83
N GLY A 86 -4.48 0.49 6.63
CA GLY A 86 -5.81 0.53 6.03
C GLY A 86 -6.86 -0.25 6.84
N LEU A 87 -6.49 -1.42 7.36
CA LEU A 87 -7.35 -2.22 8.24
C LEU A 87 -7.64 -1.49 9.55
N TYR A 88 -6.63 -0.89 10.17
CA TYR A 88 -6.79 -0.09 11.38
C TYR A 88 -7.73 1.11 11.14
N GLN A 89 -7.54 1.86 10.05
CA GLN A 89 -8.41 2.98 9.69
C GLN A 89 -9.86 2.50 9.42
N THR A 90 -10.02 1.35 8.79
CA THR A 90 -11.35 0.75 8.58
C THR A 90 -12.03 0.47 9.93
N GLY A 91 -11.30 -0.07 10.91
CA GLY A 91 -11.80 -0.28 12.27
C GLY A 91 -12.19 1.01 12.98
N MET A 92 -11.44 2.11 12.76
CA MET A 92 -11.79 3.44 13.28
C MET A 92 -13.09 3.97 12.66
N GLN A 93 -13.26 3.85 11.36
CA GLN A 93 -14.46 4.33 10.65
C GLN A 93 -15.72 3.51 11.01
N TYR A 94 -15.55 2.27 11.47
CA TYR A 94 -16.63 1.48 12.09
C TYR A 94 -16.79 1.71 13.60
N HIS A 95 -16.03 2.67 14.18
CA HIS A 95 -16.04 2.96 15.62
C HIS A 95 -15.66 1.77 16.52
N LEU A 96 -14.92 0.79 15.98
CA LEU A 96 -14.41 -0.36 16.71
C LEU A 96 -13.08 -0.07 17.41
N LEU A 97 -12.32 0.91 16.90
CA LEU A 97 -10.99 1.28 17.39
C LEU A 97 -10.94 2.80 17.64
N PRO A 98 -10.22 3.25 18.69
CA PRO A 98 -9.97 4.67 18.89
C PRO A 98 -9.01 5.20 17.80
N GLY A 99 -9.23 6.43 17.35
CA GLY A 99 -8.34 7.10 16.40
C GLY A 99 -7.23 7.88 17.08
N PRO A 100 -6.09 8.10 16.38
CA PRO A 100 -5.07 9.05 16.81
C PRO A 100 -5.68 10.47 16.92
N THR A 101 -5.24 11.25 17.89
CA THR A 101 -5.75 12.61 18.10
C THR A 101 -5.56 13.51 16.87
N ALA A 102 -4.46 13.37 16.14
CA ALA A 102 -4.21 14.08 14.88
C ALA A 102 -5.26 13.81 13.78
N CYS A 103 -5.97 12.67 13.86
CA CYS A 103 -6.97 12.25 12.87
C CYS A 103 -8.42 12.57 13.26
N THR A 104 -8.68 12.90 14.53
CA THR A 104 -10.04 13.03 15.08
C THR A 104 -10.38 14.44 15.55
N VAL A 105 -9.37 15.33 15.67
CA VAL A 105 -9.57 16.72 16.06
C VAL A 105 -9.95 17.53 14.83
N ASP A 106 -11.01 18.35 14.97
CA ASP A 106 -11.33 19.37 13.97
C ASP A 106 -10.21 20.42 13.98
N HIS A 107 -9.44 20.49 12.90
CA HIS A 107 -8.54 21.61 12.73
C HIS A 107 -9.36 22.89 12.60
N PRO A 108 -9.16 23.90 13.47
CA PRO A 108 -9.94 25.13 13.39
C PRO A 108 -9.74 25.75 12.01
N TYR A 109 -10.85 25.97 11.32
CA TYR A 109 -10.86 26.66 10.04
C TYR A 109 -10.42 28.12 10.30
N ILE A 110 -9.17 28.42 9.99
CA ILE A 110 -8.69 29.81 10.04
C ILE A 110 -9.19 30.48 8.77
N LEU A 111 -10.23 31.30 8.91
CA LEU A 111 -10.79 32.08 7.80
C LEU A 111 -9.65 32.89 7.14
N GLY A 112 -9.39 32.63 5.85
CA GLY A 112 -8.33 33.29 5.09
C GLY A 112 -7.03 32.53 4.93
N SER A 113 -6.88 31.32 5.50
CA SER A 113 -5.76 30.44 5.16
C SER A 113 -6.06 29.68 3.88
N ASN A 114 -5.19 29.81 2.88
CA ASN A 114 -5.22 28.97 1.66
C ASN A 114 -4.71 27.53 1.92
N MET A 115 -4.73 27.07 3.17
CA MET A 115 -4.35 25.70 3.50
C MET A 115 -5.49 24.75 3.12
N PRO A 116 -5.20 23.66 2.40
CA PRO A 116 -6.20 22.64 2.13
C PRO A 116 -6.69 22.06 3.46
N VAL A 117 -8.02 22.03 3.64
CA VAL A 117 -8.64 21.38 4.81
C VAL A 117 -8.40 19.88 4.67
N GLU A 118 -7.55 19.31 5.52
CA GLU A 118 -7.37 17.86 5.57
C GLU A 118 -8.66 17.17 6.04
N ALA A 119 -9.04 16.11 5.33
CA ALA A 119 -10.21 15.33 5.71
C ALA A 119 -9.92 14.57 7.03
N ARG A 120 -10.95 14.47 7.89
CA ARG A 120 -10.85 13.66 9.12
C ARG A 120 -10.74 12.17 8.77
N CYS A 121 -9.91 11.42 9.51
CA CYS A 121 -9.70 10.00 9.24
C CYS A 121 -10.88 9.11 9.65
N ASP A 122 -11.69 9.57 10.59
CA ASP A 122 -12.87 8.87 11.12
C ASP A 122 -14.14 9.09 10.29
N MET A 123 -14.13 10.03 9.33
CA MET A 123 -15.25 10.25 8.42
C MET A 123 -15.29 9.15 7.37
N PRO A 124 -16.40 8.36 7.30
CA PRO A 124 -16.49 7.24 6.37
C PRO A 124 -16.67 7.73 4.93
N VAL A 125 -15.79 7.27 4.03
CA VAL A 125 -15.93 7.46 2.59
C VAL A 125 -16.17 6.09 1.95
N TYR A 126 -17.34 5.92 1.34
CA TYR A 126 -17.73 4.67 0.69
C TYR A 126 -17.47 4.73 -0.82
N ILE A 127 -16.83 3.70 -1.35
CA ILE A 127 -16.66 3.48 -2.79
C ILE A 127 -17.14 2.06 -3.10
N LEU A 128 -18.10 1.94 -4.01
CA LEU A 128 -18.71 0.65 -4.37
C LEU A 128 -19.23 -0.16 -3.16
N GLY A 129 -19.79 0.54 -2.17
CA GLY A 129 -20.37 -0.08 -0.96
C GLY A 129 -19.37 -0.48 0.12
N LEU A 130 -18.06 -0.23 -0.07
CA LEU A 130 -17.02 -0.53 0.90
C LEU A 130 -16.28 0.75 1.29
N LEU A 131 -15.78 0.82 2.52
CA LEU A 131 -14.95 1.92 2.99
C LEU A 131 -13.66 2.03 2.18
N PHE A 132 -13.26 3.24 1.83
CA PHE A 132 -12.08 3.48 0.99
C PHE A 132 -10.79 2.84 1.56
N PRO A 133 -10.47 2.95 2.88
CA PRO A 133 -9.30 2.28 3.44
C PRO A 133 -9.40 0.74 3.43
N ALA A 134 -10.63 0.17 3.43
CA ALA A 134 -10.81 -1.27 3.31
C ALA A 134 -10.35 -1.80 1.94
N TRP A 135 -10.58 -1.04 0.87
CA TRP A 135 -10.05 -1.37 -0.46
C TRP A 135 -8.53 -1.43 -0.46
N ASN A 136 -7.87 -0.44 0.18
CA ASN A 136 -6.41 -0.48 0.32
C ASN A 136 -5.95 -1.73 1.08
N ALA A 137 -6.59 -2.09 2.18
CA ALA A 137 -6.25 -3.28 2.94
C ALA A 137 -6.41 -4.56 2.09
N ILE A 138 -7.54 -4.71 1.40
CA ILE A 138 -7.82 -5.87 0.54
C ILE A 138 -6.75 -6.02 -0.55
N PHE A 139 -6.50 -4.98 -1.32
CA PHE A 139 -5.52 -5.06 -2.42
C PHE A 139 -4.09 -5.27 -1.90
N SER A 140 -3.71 -4.64 -0.80
CA SER A 140 -2.40 -4.84 -0.19
C SER A 140 -2.20 -6.30 0.25
N PHE A 141 -3.17 -6.91 0.91
CA PHE A 141 -3.06 -8.29 1.33
C PHE A 141 -3.16 -9.28 0.17
N LEU A 142 -3.93 -8.97 -0.87
CA LEU A 142 -3.94 -9.78 -2.10
C LEU A 142 -2.58 -9.75 -2.81
N ILE A 143 -1.96 -8.59 -2.91
CA ILE A 143 -0.62 -8.45 -3.50
C ILE A 143 0.42 -9.20 -2.65
N ALA A 144 0.44 -8.98 -1.34
CA ALA A 144 1.38 -9.63 -0.43
C ALA A 144 1.19 -11.16 -0.41
N GLY A 145 -0.05 -11.64 -0.28
CA GLY A 145 -0.38 -13.07 -0.28
C GLY A 145 -0.09 -13.73 -1.62
N GLY A 146 -0.40 -13.08 -2.72
CA GLY A 146 -0.06 -13.54 -4.07
C GLY A 146 1.45 -13.67 -4.29
N ALA A 147 2.24 -12.72 -3.76
CA ALA A 147 3.69 -12.76 -3.81
C ALA A 147 4.25 -13.94 -3.01
N ILE A 148 3.77 -14.15 -1.77
CA ILE A 148 4.18 -15.29 -0.93
C ILE A 148 3.82 -16.61 -1.62
N PHE A 149 2.62 -16.72 -2.17
CA PHE A 149 2.20 -17.91 -2.91
C PHE A 149 3.08 -18.17 -4.14
N ALA A 150 3.41 -17.12 -4.91
CA ALA A 150 4.28 -17.23 -6.08
C ALA A 150 5.69 -17.70 -5.71
N LEU A 151 6.23 -17.24 -4.57
CA LEU A 151 7.54 -17.67 -4.08
C LEU A 151 7.53 -19.11 -3.56
N GLY A 152 6.42 -19.56 -2.97
CA GLY A 152 6.27 -20.91 -2.40
C GLY A 152 6.05 -22.02 -3.43
N ARG A 153 5.80 -21.68 -4.71
CA ARG A 153 5.59 -22.71 -5.75
C ARG A 153 6.88 -23.51 -5.99
N PRO A 154 6.82 -24.85 -5.97
CA PRO A 154 7.97 -25.67 -6.35
C PRO A 154 8.32 -25.42 -7.83
N ASP A 155 9.62 -25.52 -8.15
CA ASP A 155 10.06 -25.44 -9.54
C ASP A 155 9.52 -26.66 -10.30
N ALA A 156 8.89 -26.45 -11.45
CA ALA A 156 8.45 -27.55 -12.30
C ALA A 156 9.64 -28.42 -12.68
N PRO A 157 9.48 -29.80 -12.67
CA PRO A 157 10.51 -30.70 -13.16
C PRO A 157 10.88 -30.31 -14.59
N GLN A 158 12.17 -30.29 -14.88
CA GLN A 158 12.64 -30.11 -16.26
C GLN A 158 12.38 -31.44 -17.00
N ALA A 159 11.53 -31.40 -18.01
CA ALA A 159 11.38 -32.50 -18.96
C ALA A 159 12.61 -32.58 -19.89
#